data_5f1328301c83f7e74b5fa365af005489
#
_entry.id   5f1328301c83f7e74b5fa365af005489
#
_cell.length_a   1.000
_cell.length_b   1.000
_cell.length_c   1.000
_cell.angle_alpha   90.00
_cell.angle_beta   90.00
_cell.angle_gamma   90.00
#
_symmetry.space_group_name_H-M   'P 1'
#
loop_
_entity.id
_entity.type
_entity.pdbx_description
1 polymer ?
#
loop_
_entity_poly.entity_id
_entity_poly.type
_entity_poly.pdbx_seq_one_letter_code
_entity_poly.pdbx_strand_id
1 'polypeptide(L)'
;MPFSDELARGLAVVAYDRRWPGDFAVLARRVQDVLGPTAVRVCHVGSTSVPGLAAKDCIDIQVEVRALDEELIVGCFGTIGFRLRPEPWNRVEPTPGGPCPKLVFAPPEGDRASNIHVVEAASEAARRKLLFRDFLRAHDTARDSWSDFKQRLAAMAADIYQYGQAKAGPTEILMLAAESWARQAQWSLPWSADGGGSGHSMVPACSPACRRPGCGGGLGGHHSTDP
;
A
#
# COMPACT_ATOMS: atom_id res chain seq x y z
N MET A 1 8.21 15.72 -10.11
CA MET A 1 9.38 15.47 -9.24
C MET A 1 8.96 15.61 -7.79
N PRO A 2 9.64 14.97 -6.83
CA PRO A 2 9.36 15.24 -5.41
C PRO A 2 9.51 16.74 -5.13
N PHE A 3 8.76 17.25 -4.17
CA PHE A 3 8.94 18.61 -3.71
C PHE A 3 10.32 18.82 -3.07
N SER A 4 10.80 20.05 -2.99
CA SER A 4 12.15 20.37 -2.49
C SER A 4 12.39 19.85 -1.07
N ASP A 5 11.40 19.94 -0.20
CA ASP A 5 11.43 19.43 1.17
C ASP A 5 11.54 17.90 1.23
N GLU A 6 11.01 17.20 0.24
CA GLU A 6 11.11 15.74 0.14
C GLU A 6 12.49 15.30 -0.39
N LEU A 7 13.07 16.06 -1.32
CA LEU A 7 14.42 15.84 -1.83
C LEU A 7 15.46 16.04 -0.71
N ALA A 8 15.24 16.99 0.17
CA ALA A 8 16.13 17.27 1.31
C ALA A 8 16.21 16.13 2.32
N ARG A 9 15.22 15.24 2.36
CA ARG A 9 15.21 14.04 3.24
C ARG A 9 16.19 12.95 2.79
N GLY A 10 16.70 13.03 1.56
CA GLY A 10 17.59 12.03 0.97
C GLY A 10 16.91 10.70 0.66
N LEU A 11 17.71 9.72 0.24
CA LEU A 11 17.26 8.37 -0.08
C LEU A 11 17.83 7.39 0.94
N ALA A 12 16.97 6.83 1.78
CA ALA A 12 17.31 5.73 2.68
C ALA A 12 16.21 4.66 2.66
N VAL A 13 16.59 3.40 2.57
CA VAL A 13 15.73 2.24 2.79
C VAL A 13 16.10 1.63 4.11
N VAL A 14 15.23 1.73 5.09
CA VAL A 14 15.43 1.30 6.47
C VAL A 14 14.69 0.00 6.76
N ALA A 15 15.08 -0.72 7.81
CA ALA A 15 14.35 -1.88 8.29
C ALA A 15 12.90 -1.52 8.65
N TYR A 16 12.02 -2.53 8.68
CA TYR A 16 10.63 -2.31 9.05
C TYR A 16 10.49 -1.64 10.43
N ASP A 17 9.75 -0.56 10.47
CA ASP A 17 9.44 0.16 11.71
C ASP A 17 8.01 -0.17 12.18
N ARG A 18 7.89 -0.65 13.42
CA ARG A 18 6.61 -1.00 14.04
C ARG A 18 5.70 0.21 14.29
N ARG A 19 6.21 1.44 14.15
CA ARG A 19 5.43 2.69 14.25
C ARG A 19 4.58 2.96 13.01
N TRP A 20 4.97 2.47 11.82
CA TRP A 20 4.29 2.75 10.56
C TRP A 20 2.78 2.46 10.55
N PRO A 21 2.26 1.37 11.15
CA PRO A 21 0.81 1.19 11.26
C PRO A 21 0.11 2.26 12.10
N GLY A 22 0.77 2.76 13.14
CA GLY A 22 0.27 3.88 13.97
C GLY A 22 0.27 5.20 13.21
N ASP A 23 1.36 5.50 12.49
CA ASP A 23 1.47 6.67 11.63
C ASP A 23 0.38 6.66 10.54
N PHE A 24 0.18 5.49 9.91
CA PHE A 24 -0.92 5.31 8.96
C PHE A 24 -2.28 5.61 9.60
N ALA A 25 -2.56 5.09 10.80
CA ALA A 25 -3.87 5.29 11.45
C ALA A 25 -4.18 6.77 11.72
N VAL A 26 -3.16 7.55 12.11
CA VAL A 26 -3.29 9.00 12.30
C VAL A 26 -3.59 9.71 10.98
N LEU A 27 -2.81 9.41 9.94
CA LEU A 27 -2.99 10.02 8.62
C LEU A 27 -4.32 9.60 7.98
N ALA A 28 -4.72 8.33 8.10
CA ALA A 28 -5.96 7.82 7.56
C ALA A 28 -7.17 8.52 8.16
N ARG A 29 -7.17 8.77 9.47
CA ARG A 29 -8.23 9.54 10.14
C ARG A 29 -8.30 10.95 9.58
N ARG A 30 -7.17 11.65 9.49
CA ARG A 30 -7.10 13.02 8.94
C ARG A 30 -7.64 13.09 7.50
N VAL A 31 -7.28 12.12 6.67
CA VAL A 31 -7.77 11.98 5.29
C VAL A 31 -9.28 11.74 5.27
N GLN A 32 -9.77 10.86 6.15
CA GLN A 32 -11.18 10.54 6.24
C GLN A 32 -12.03 11.71 6.74
N ASP A 33 -11.54 12.45 7.73
CA ASP A 33 -12.22 13.61 8.29
C ASP A 33 -12.41 14.69 7.22
N VAL A 34 -11.39 14.94 6.35
CA VAL A 34 -11.47 15.99 5.33
C VAL A 34 -12.29 15.59 4.11
N LEU A 35 -12.26 14.31 3.70
CA LEU A 35 -13.01 13.83 2.54
C LEU A 35 -14.43 13.39 2.91
N GLY A 36 -14.70 13.07 4.18
CA GLY A 36 -16.00 12.61 4.65
C GLY A 36 -16.53 11.43 3.83
N PRO A 37 -17.78 11.50 3.36
CA PRO A 37 -18.42 10.42 2.59
C PRO A 37 -17.83 10.22 1.18
N THR A 38 -17.00 11.13 0.69
CA THR A 38 -16.28 10.98 -0.59
C THR A 38 -15.27 9.85 -0.53
N ALA A 39 -14.61 9.66 0.63
CA ALA A 39 -13.72 8.53 0.86
C ALA A 39 -14.51 7.26 1.16
N VAL A 40 -14.63 6.37 0.18
CA VAL A 40 -15.27 5.06 0.33
C VAL A 40 -14.42 4.15 1.22
N ARG A 41 -13.10 4.18 1.03
CA ARG A 41 -12.10 3.40 1.80
C ARG A 41 -10.78 4.13 1.88
N VAL A 42 -10.06 3.91 2.99
CA VAL A 42 -8.70 4.38 3.22
C VAL A 42 -7.86 3.18 3.64
N CYS A 43 -6.84 2.84 2.85
CA CYS A 43 -6.04 1.64 3.04
C CYS A 43 -4.55 1.94 3.15
N HIS A 44 -3.86 1.29 4.09
CA HIS A 44 -2.40 1.26 4.12
C HIS A 44 -1.89 0.38 2.98
N VAL A 45 -1.12 0.95 2.10
CA VAL A 45 -0.52 0.27 0.94
C VAL A 45 0.99 0.50 0.90
N GLY A 46 1.65 0.03 -0.16
CA GLY A 46 3.09 0.19 -0.30
C GLY A 46 3.90 -0.61 0.73
N SER A 47 5.21 -0.36 0.74
CA SER A 47 6.15 -1.20 1.50
C SER A 47 5.99 -1.08 3.02
N THR A 48 5.63 0.09 3.54
CA THR A 48 5.44 0.32 4.98
C THR A 48 4.23 -0.43 5.55
N SER A 49 3.32 -0.86 4.68
CA SER A 49 2.15 -1.66 5.07
C SER A 49 2.43 -3.15 5.24
N VAL A 50 3.64 -3.62 4.89
CA VAL A 50 4.02 -5.04 4.93
C VAL A 50 4.96 -5.28 6.10
N PRO A 51 4.55 -6.00 7.16
CA PRO A 51 5.41 -6.29 8.31
C PRO A 51 6.71 -7.00 7.88
N GLY A 52 7.83 -6.52 8.41
CA GLY A 52 9.16 -7.06 8.10
C GLY A 52 9.80 -6.55 6.80
N LEU A 53 9.07 -5.81 5.95
CA LEU A 53 9.60 -5.31 4.69
C LEU A 53 10.38 -4.00 4.89
N ALA A 54 11.66 -3.98 4.53
CA ALA A 54 12.43 -2.74 4.51
C ALA A 54 11.81 -1.72 3.53
N ALA A 55 11.78 -0.44 3.88
CA ALA A 55 11.15 0.60 3.08
C ALA A 55 11.82 1.97 3.25
N LYS A 56 11.54 2.89 2.33
CA LYS A 56 11.69 4.31 2.63
C LYS A 56 10.69 4.67 3.72
N ASP A 57 11.09 5.54 4.66
CA ASP A 57 10.22 5.98 5.74
C ASP A 57 9.17 6.99 5.24
N CYS A 58 8.23 6.46 4.43
CA CYS A 58 7.15 7.21 3.81
C CYS A 58 5.89 6.35 3.78
N ILE A 59 4.80 6.86 4.34
CA ILE A 59 3.54 6.13 4.45
C ILE A 59 2.75 6.26 3.15
N ASP A 60 2.55 5.16 2.44
CA ASP A 60 1.70 5.12 1.25
C ASP A 60 0.25 4.79 1.64
N ILE A 61 -0.67 5.68 1.29
CA ILE A 61 -2.10 5.55 1.58
C ILE A 61 -2.87 5.50 0.26
N GLN A 62 -3.75 4.53 0.11
CA GLN A 62 -4.73 4.50 -0.96
C GLN A 62 -6.08 4.95 -0.43
N VAL A 63 -6.67 5.93 -1.11
CA VAL A 63 -8.03 6.40 -0.87
C VAL A 63 -8.87 5.99 -2.08
N GLU A 64 -9.92 5.24 -1.83
CA GLU A 64 -10.87 4.88 -2.86
C GLU A 64 -12.07 5.83 -2.78
N VAL A 65 -12.44 6.41 -3.93
CA VAL A 65 -13.58 7.30 -4.10
C VAL A 65 -14.55 6.72 -5.12
N ARG A 66 -15.84 7.13 -5.08
CA ARG A 66 -16.83 6.66 -6.08
C ARG A 66 -16.58 7.22 -7.46
N ALA A 67 -16.16 8.49 -7.53
CA ALA A 67 -15.78 9.19 -8.75
C ALA A 67 -14.59 10.09 -8.43
N LEU A 68 -13.65 10.18 -9.35
CA LEU A 68 -12.44 10.98 -9.20
C LEU A 68 -12.72 12.45 -9.57
N ASP A 69 -13.55 13.12 -8.75
CA ASP A 69 -13.80 14.55 -8.85
C ASP A 69 -12.58 15.33 -8.35
N GLU A 70 -11.74 15.75 -9.29
CA GLU A 70 -10.48 16.39 -8.98
C GLU A 70 -10.66 17.72 -8.25
N GLU A 71 -11.60 18.55 -8.66
CA GLU A 71 -11.81 19.87 -8.07
C GLU A 71 -12.23 19.75 -6.60
N LEU A 72 -13.19 18.88 -6.32
CA LEU A 72 -13.63 18.58 -4.96
C LEU A 72 -12.49 18.03 -4.10
N ILE A 73 -11.77 17.01 -4.61
CA ILE A 73 -10.71 16.33 -3.86
C ILE A 73 -9.54 17.27 -3.58
N VAL A 74 -9.11 18.05 -4.57
CA VAL A 74 -8.03 19.05 -4.41
C VAL A 74 -8.46 20.13 -3.41
N GLY A 75 -9.71 20.60 -3.50
CA GLY A 75 -10.26 21.55 -2.54
C GLY A 75 -10.22 21.02 -1.11
N CYS A 76 -10.71 19.81 -0.89
CA CYS A 76 -10.68 19.17 0.43
C CYS A 76 -9.25 19.03 0.98
N PHE A 77 -8.32 18.46 0.21
CA PHE A 77 -6.93 18.28 0.65
C PHE A 77 -6.20 19.60 0.85
N GLY A 78 -6.53 20.64 0.06
CA GLY A 78 -5.99 21.97 0.21
C GLY A 78 -6.29 22.61 1.58
N THR A 79 -7.46 22.34 2.16
CA THR A 79 -7.84 22.85 3.50
C THR A 79 -6.93 22.36 4.62
N ILE A 80 -6.29 21.22 4.42
CA ILE A 80 -5.34 20.64 5.39
C ILE A 80 -3.88 20.67 4.89
N GLY A 81 -3.61 21.44 3.84
CA GLY A 81 -2.29 21.75 3.32
C GLY A 81 -1.62 20.64 2.50
N PHE A 82 -2.35 19.59 2.11
CA PHE A 82 -1.81 18.60 1.20
C PHE A 82 -1.66 19.16 -0.20
N ARG A 83 -0.59 18.78 -0.89
CA ARG A 83 -0.15 19.34 -2.17
C ARG A 83 -0.33 18.30 -3.28
N LEU A 84 -1.15 18.62 -4.29
CA LEU A 84 -1.31 17.75 -5.46
C LEU A 84 0.01 17.67 -6.24
N ARG A 85 0.43 16.45 -6.60
CA ARG A 85 1.59 16.21 -7.47
C ARG A 85 1.19 16.39 -8.93
N PRO A 86 1.81 17.35 -9.65
CA PRO A 86 1.38 17.73 -11.00
C PRO A 86 1.91 16.80 -12.11
N GLU A 87 2.90 15.95 -11.81
CA GLU A 87 3.59 15.16 -12.83
C GLU A 87 2.69 14.13 -13.50
N PRO A 88 2.82 13.89 -14.82
CA PRO A 88 1.95 12.98 -15.57
C PRO A 88 1.86 11.55 -14.96
N TRP A 89 2.96 11.01 -14.44
CA TRP A 89 2.97 9.69 -13.82
C TRP A 89 2.26 9.64 -12.44
N ASN A 90 1.96 10.79 -11.86
CA ASN A 90 1.13 10.92 -10.66
C ASN A 90 -0.35 11.14 -10.99
N ARG A 91 -0.70 11.21 -12.28
CA ARG A 91 -2.07 11.39 -12.78
C ARG A 91 -2.67 10.13 -13.33
N VAL A 92 -1.85 9.16 -13.67
CA VAL A 92 -2.25 7.90 -14.30
C VAL A 92 -1.50 6.73 -13.67
N GLU A 93 -2.21 5.66 -13.36
CA GLU A 93 -1.64 4.35 -13.02
C GLU A 93 -1.71 3.47 -14.28
N PRO A 94 -0.57 2.99 -14.82
CA PRO A 94 -0.59 2.01 -15.89
C PRO A 94 -1.08 0.66 -15.35
N THR A 95 -2.05 0.08 -16.05
CA THR A 95 -2.58 -1.25 -15.73
C THR A 95 -2.71 -2.11 -17.00
N PRO A 96 -2.77 -3.45 -16.89
CA PRO A 96 -2.99 -4.32 -18.03
C PRO A 96 -4.26 -4.02 -18.84
N GLY A 97 -5.32 -3.57 -18.16
CA GLY A 97 -6.59 -3.17 -18.78
C GLY A 97 -6.58 -1.76 -19.38
N GLY A 98 -5.44 -1.05 -19.27
CA GLY A 98 -5.29 0.33 -19.76
C GLY A 98 -4.99 1.32 -18.62
N PRO A 99 -4.75 2.60 -18.95
CA PRO A 99 -4.41 3.61 -17.98
C PRO A 99 -5.61 3.95 -17.08
N CYS A 100 -5.42 3.88 -15.75
CA CYS A 100 -6.42 4.29 -14.76
C CYS A 100 -6.09 5.69 -14.22
N PRO A 101 -7.03 6.64 -14.21
CA PRO A 101 -6.84 7.94 -13.58
C PRO A 101 -6.54 7.81 -12.09
N LYS A 102 -5.68 8.67 -11.58
CA LYS A 102 -5.38 8.81 -10.15
C LYS A 102 -4.99 10.24 -9.82
N LEU A 103 -5.11 10.60 -8.55
CA LEU A 103 -4.49 11.80 -7.98
C LEU A 103 -3.49 11.37 -6.90
N VAL A 104 -2.35 12.03 -6.83
CA VAL A 104 -1.36 11.76 -5.78
C VAL A 104 -1.05 13.04 -5.05
N PHE A 105 -1.13 13.00 -3.72
CA PHE A 105 -0.85 14.14 -2.86
C PHE A 105 0.35 13.87 -1.97
N ALA A 106 1.15 14.91 -1.77
CA ALA A 106 2.20 14.99 -0.76
C ALA A 106 1.67 15.71 0.49
N PRO A 107 2.21 15.43 1.69
CA PRO A 107 1.83 16.12 2.90
C PRO A 107 2.28 17.60 2.88
N PRO A 108 1.78 18.43 3.80
CA PRO A 108 2.38 19.72 4.10
C PRO A 108 3.88 19.60 4.41
N GLU A 109 4.62 20.67 4.16
CA GLU A 109 6.04 20.73 4.52
C GLU A 109 6.21 20.54 6.04
N GLY A 110 7.17 19.71 6.44
CA GLY A 110 7.42 19.37 7.85
C GLY A 110 6.55 18.27 8.44
N ASP A 111 5.46 17.89 7.77
CA ASP A 111 4.59 16.79 8.23
C ASP A 111 5.21 15.40 7.98
N ARG A 112 4.57 14.37 8.55
CA ARG A 112 4.93 12.97 8.35
C ARG A 112 4.97 12.61 6.87
N ALA A 113 6.11 12.12 6.39
CA ALA A 113 6.29 11.74 5.00
C ALA A 113 5.23 10.73 4.58
N SER A 114 4.47 11.06 3.55
CA SER A 114 3.40 10.20 3.03
C SER A 114 3.11 10.47 1.56
N ASN A 115 2.50 9.50 0.87
CA ASN A 115 1.87 9.66 -0.43
C ASN A 115 0.42 9.22 -0.33
N ILE A 116 -0.49 10.12 -0.65
CA ILE A 116 -1.92 9.80 -0.71
C ILE A 116 -2.29 9.55 -2.18
N HIS A 117 -2.61 8.30 -2.51
CA HIS A 117 -3.06 7.90 -3.84
C HIS A 117 -4.59 7.83 -3.84
N VAL A 118 -5.25 8.73 -4.54
CA VAL A 118 -6.71 8.71 -4.71
C VAL A 118 -7.03 8.05 -6.04
N VAL A 119 -7.87 7.03 -6.00
CA VAL A 119 -8.29 6.21 -7.15
C VAL A 119 -9.78 5.92 -7.07
N GLU A 120 -10.41 5.60 -8.19
CA GLU A 120 -11.79 5.13 -8.16
C GLU A 120 -11.89 3.75 -7.53
N ALA A 121 -12.94 3.56 -6.73
CA ALA A 121 -13.24 2.28 -6.09
C ALA A 121 -13.46 1.19 -7.15
N ALA A 122 -13.03 -0.04 -6.83
CA ALA A 122 -13.08 -1.20 -7.72
C ALA A 122 -12.29 -1.06 -9.03
N SER A 123 -11.53 0.02 -9.22
CA SER A 123 -10.63 0.14 -10.37
C SER A 123 -9.48 -0.88 -10.29
N GLU A 124 -8.88 -1.18 -11.44
CA GLU A 124 -7.70 -2.05 -11.47
C GLU A 124 -6.53 -1.43 -10.70
N ALA A 125 -6.39 -0.09 -10.73
CA ALA A 125 -5.40 0.63 -9.94
C ALA A 125 -5.58 0.39 -8.43
N ALA A 126 -6.83 0.41 -7.93
CA ALA A 126 -7.14 0.13 -6.53
C ALA A 126 -6.78 -1.31 -6.16
N ARG A 127 -7.13 -2.27 -7.02
CA ARG A 127 -6.86 -3.69 -6.81
C ARG A 127 -5.36 -4.00 -6.76
N ARG A 128 -4.58 -3.48 -7.69
CA ARG A 128 -3.15 -3.81 -7.85
C ARG A 128 -2.31 -3.51 -6.61
N LYS A 129 -2.49 -2.35 -5.98
CA LYS A 129 -1.73 -1.97 -4.77
C LYS A 129 -2.04 -2.89 -3.59
N LEU A 130 -3.29 -3.28 -3.43
CA LEU A 130 -3.72 -4.19 -2.37
C LEU A 130 -3.23 -5.62 -2.63
N LEU A 131 -3.31 -6.09 -3.87
CA LEU A 131 -2.77 -7.39 -4.27
C LEU A 131 -1.27 -7.48 -4.00
N PHE A 132 -0.49 -6.49 -4.41
CA PHE A 132 0.95 -6.44 -4.18
C PHE A 132 1.30 -6.50 -2.70
N ARG A 133 0.60 -5.71 -1.88
CA ARG A 133 0.72 -5.74 -0.42
C ARG A 133 0.46 -7.14 0.15
N ASP A 134 -0.67 -7.73 -0.22
CA ASP A 134 -1.14 -8.98 0.36
C ASP A 134 -0.27 -10.17 -0.12
N PHE A 135 0.20 -10.13 -1.36
CA PHE A 135 1.19 -11.07 -1.87
C PHE A 135 2.49 -11.06 -1.04
N LEU A 136 3.05 -9.88 -0.79
CA LEU A 136 4.28 -9.76 0.01
C LEU A 136 4.07 -10.10 1.50
N ARG A 137 2.86 -9.96 2.01
CA ARG A 137 2.49 -10.42 3.36
C ARG A 137 2.37 -11.94 3.45
N ALA A 138 1.95 -12.58 2.37
CA ALA A 138 1.76 -14.02 2.30
C ALA A 138 3.07 -14.80 2.00
N HIS A 139 4.10 -14.13 1.45
CA HIS A 139 5.31 -14.78 0.93
C HIS A 139 6.58 -14.17 1.53
N ASP A 140 7.04 -14.75 2.64
CA ASP A 140 8.21 -14.25 3.36
C ASP A 140 9.45 -14.16 2.45
N THR A 141 9.72 -15.19 1.62
CA THR A 141 10.86 -15.19 0.68
C THR A 141 10.79 -14.05 -0.33
N ALA A 142 9.62 -13.77 -0.91
CA ALA A 142 9.46 -12.66 -1.84
C ALA A 142 9.63 -11.30 -1.14
N ARG A 143 9.07 -11.16 0.06
CA ARG A 143 9.24 -9.98 0.90
C ARG A 143 10.71 -9.71 1.22
N ASP A 144 11.44 -10.73 1.68
CA ASP A 144 12.84 -10.59 2.10
C ASP A 144 13.75 -10.30 0.91
N SER A 145 13.57 -11.02 -0.21
CA SER A 145 14.29 -10.73 -1.46
C SER A 145 13.99 -9.31 -1.99
N TRP A 146 12.75 -8.84 -1.86
CA TRP A 146 12.37 -7.48 -2.23
C TRP A 146 12.98 -6.43 -1.29
N SER A 147 13.14 -6.76 0.00
CA SER A 147 13.88 -5.92 0.95
C SER A 147 15.34 -5.76 0.54
N ASP A 148 16.04 -6.86 0.31
CA ASP A 148 17.44 -6.87 -0.09
C ASP A 148 17.67 -6.10 -1.39
N PHE A 149 16.83 -6.35 -2.39
CA PHE A 149 16.89 -5.61 -3.66
C PHE A 149 16.77 -4.11 -3.45
N LYS A 150 15.76 -3.66 -2.68
CA LYS A 150 15.53 -2.23 -2.43
C LYS A 150 16.68 -1.56 -1.66
N GLN A 151 17.25 -2.26 -0.68
CA GLN A 151 18.38 -1.74 0.08
C GLN A 151 19.63 -1.58 -0.79
N ARG A 152 19.94 -2.59 -1.61
CA ARG A 152 21.06 -2.52 -2.56
C ARG A 152 20.85 -1.42 -3.60
N LEU A 153 19.63 -1.35 -4.14
CA LEU A 153 19.28 -0.30 -5.10
C LEU A 153 19.42 1.10 -4.50
N ALA A 154 18.99 1.31 -3.26
CA ALA A 154 19.11 2.60 -2.59
C ALA A 154 20.58 3.00 -2.33
N ALA A 155 21.46 2.01 -2.10
CA ALA A 155 22.90 2.25 -1.96
C ALA A 155 23.60 2.63 -3.28
N MET A 156 23.01 2.28 -4.43
CA MET A 156 23.60 2.49 -5.76
C MET A 156 22.99 3.67 -6.51
N ALA A 157 21.73 4.03 -6.21
CA ALA A 157 21.01 5.08 -6.89
C ALA A 157 21.53 6.46 -6.45
N ALA A 158 21.73 7.36 -7.42
CA ALA A 158 22.21 8.71 -7.15
C ALA A 158 21.16 9.57 -6.41
N ASP A 159 19.87 9.28 -6.65
CA ASP A 159 18.76 10.02 -6.04
C ASP A 159 17.46 9.18 -6.00
N ILE A 160 16.44 9.77 -5.42
CA ILE A 160 15.11 9.14 -5.29
C ILE A 160 14.43 8.91 -6.64
N TYR A 161 14.74 9.72 -7.66
CA TYR A 161 14.16 9.56 -8.99
C TYR A 161 14.76 8.35 -9.69
N GLN A 162 16.10 8.25 -9.72
CA GLN A 162 16.80 7.08 -10.28
C GLN A 162 16.39 5.79 -9.57
N TYR A 163 16.28 5.81 -8.24
CA TYR A 163 15.76 4.71 -7.45
C TYR A 163 14.35 4.29 -7.90
N GLY A 164 13.45 5.27 -8.10
CA GLY A 164 12.08 5.03 -8.54
C GLY A 164 12.02 4.36 -9.92
N GLN A 165 12.80 4.89 -10.88
CA GLN A 165 12.87 4.37 -12.24
C GLN A 165 13.42 2.93 -12.27
N ALA A 166 14.52 2.67 -11.59
CA ALA A 166 15.15 1.35 -11.57
C ALA A 166 14.27 0.29 -10.86
N LYS A 167 13.43 0.71 -9.92
CA LYS A 167 12.51 -0.18 -9.21
C LYS A 167 11.30 -0.58 -10.06
N ALA A 168 10.92 0.19 -11.07
CA ALA A 168 9.65 0.00 -11.80
C ALA A 168 9.57 -1.38 -12.47
N GLY A 169 10.56 -1.76 -13.27
CA GLY A 169 10.60 -3.07 -13.95
C GLY A 169 10.52 -4.26 -12.99
N PRO A 170 11.38 -4.36 -11.97
CA PRO A 170 11.28 -5.41 -10.95
C PRO A 170 9.96 -5.43 -10.19
N THR A 171 9.30 -4.28 -9.99
CA THR A 171 7.94 -4.23 -9.41
C THR A 171 6.94 -4.96 -10.30
N GLU A 172 7.01 -4.76 -11.63
CA GLU A 172 6.11 -5.45 -12.57
C GLU A 172 6.35 -6.97 -12.60
N ILE A 173 7.61 -7.42 -12.50
CA ILE A 173 7.93 -8.86 -12.39
C ILE A 173 7.28 -9.46 -11.12
N LEU A 174 7.37 -8.78 -9.98
CA LEU A 174 6.69 -9.21 -8.75
C LEU A 174 5.16 -9.17 -8.89
N MET A 175 4.62 -8.20 -9.64
CA MET A 175 3.19 -8.15 -9.91
C MET A 175 2.71 -9.35 -10.72
N LEU A 176 3.49 -9.85 -11.69
CA LEU A 176 3.15 -11.09 -12.42
C LEU A 176 3.06 -12.29 -11.46
N ALA A 177 3.98 -12.38 -10.50
CA ALA A 177 3.94 -13.42 -9.46
C ALA A 177 2.72 -13.25 -8.54
N ALA A 178 2.41 -12.01 -8.13
CA ALA A 178 1.23 -11.71 -7.32
C ALA A 178 -0.07 -12.07 -8.03
N GLU A 179 -0.19 -11.77 -9.34
CA GLU A 179 -1.36 -12.16 -10.14
C GLU A 179 -1.51 -13.68 -10.28
N SER A 180 -0.39 -14.40 -10.44
CA SER A 180 -0.42 -15.86 -10.46
C SER A 180 -0.88 -16.42 -9.12
N TRP A 181 -0.34 -15.92 -8.02
CA TRP A 181 -0.75 -16.30 -6.68
C TRP A 181 -2.23 -15.98 -6.42
N ALA A 182 -2.71 -14.80 -6.84
CA ALA A 182 -4.10 -14.41 -6.64
C ALA A 182 -5.09 -15.41 -7.27
N ARG A 183 -4.76 -15.88 -8.49
CA ARG A 183 -5.58 -16.91 -9.16
C ARG A 183 -5.58 -18.23 -8.41
N GLN A 184 -4.42 -18.69 -7.93
CA GLN A 184 -4.28 -19.95 -7.22
C GLN A 184 -4.91 -19.92 -5.83
N ALA A 185 -4.74 -18.80 -5.11
CA ALA A 185 -5.26 -18.58 -3.77
C ALA A 185 -6.72 -18.12 -3.76
N GLN A 186 -7.35 -17.92 -4.92
CA GLN A 186 -8.67 -17.31 -5.04
C GLN A 186 -8.77 -15.98 -4.29
N TRP A 187 -7.67 -15.21 -4.31
CA TRP A 187 -7.60 -13.93 -3.63
C TRP A 187 -8.59 -12.94 -4.23
N SER A 188 -9.36 -12.31 -3.40
CA SER A 188 -10.27 -11.22 -3.73
C SER A 188 -10.05 -10.04 -2.78
N LEU A 189 -10.56 -8.88 -3.15
CA LEU A 189 -10.56 -7.74 -2.25
C LEU A 189 -11.33 -8.10 -0.97
N PRO A 190 -10.86 -7.73 0.22
CA PRO A 190 -11.47 -8.14 1.50
C PRO A 190 -12.95 -7.75 1.67
N TRP A 191 -13.46 -6.92 0.79
CA TRP A 191 -14.84 -6.40 0.79
C TRP A 191 -15.64 -6.77 -0.48
N SER A 192 -15.13 -7.65 -1.33
CA SER A 192 -15.79 -8.08 -2.57
C SER A 192 -16.72 -9.29 -2.37
N ALA A 193 -16.85 -9.80 -1.16
CA ALA A 193 -17.82 -10.82 -0.84
C ALA A 193 -19.23 -10.19 -0.78
N ASP A 194 -20.00 -10.46 -1.80
CA ASP A 194 -21.45 -10.38 -1.96
C ASP A 194 -22.21 -9.34 -1.10
N GLY A 195 -22.56 -8.25 -1.78
CA GLY A 195 -23.37 -7.17 -1.21
C GLY A 195 -24.74 -7.62 -0.74
N GLY A 196 -24.86 -7.87 0.53
CA GLY A 196 -26.10 -8.11 1.24
C GLY A 196 -25.97 -7.71 2.69
N GLY A 197 -25.96 -6.42 2.98
CA GLY A 197 -25.90 -5.92 4.35
C GLY A 197 -26.18 -4.43 4.42
N SER A 198 -27.39 -4.10 4.75
CA SER A 198 -27.92 -2.75 5.04
C SER A 198 -27.04 -1.95 5.98
N GLY A 199 -26.84 -0.70 5.59
CA GLY A 199 -26.37 0.47 6.30
C GLY A 199 -25.97 0.36 7.77
N HIS A 200 -24.67 0.58 8.02
CA HIS A 200 -24.19 1.40 9.13
C HIS A 200 -22.77 1.86 8.74
N SER A 201 -22.57 3.15 8.76
CA SER A 201 -21.31 3.83 8.53
C SER A 201 -20.31 3.46 9.62
N MET A 202 -19.53 2.44 9.37
CA MET A 202 -18.24 2.22 10.05
C MET A 202 -17.27 1.74 8.99
N VAL A 203 -16.36 2.63 8.59
CA VAL A 203 -15.23 2.24 7.73
C VAL A 203 -14.33 1.32 8.55
N PRO A 204 -14.22 0.03 8.20
CA PRO A 204 -13.28 -0.83 8.90
C PRO A 204 -11.87 -0.39 8.55
N ALA A 205 -11.11 0.05 9.56
CA ALA A 205 -9.67 0.08 9.46
C ALA A 205 -9.22 -1.31 9.00
N CYS A 206 -8.40 -1.37 7.95
CA CYS A 206 -7.85 -2.63 7.43
C CYS A 206 -7.15 -3.36 8.58
N SER A 207 -7.84 -4.32 9.19
CA SER A 207 -7.34 -5.09 10.35
C SER A 207 -6.14 -5.95 9.95
N PRO A 208 -5.11 -6.09 10.80
CA PRO A 208 -3.91 -6.87 10.52
C PRO A 208 -4.08 -8.39 10.70
N ALA A 209 -5.29 -8.93 10.66
CA ALA A 209 -5.55 -10.33 10.96
C ALA A 209 -5.88 -11.16 9.73
N CYS A 210 -4.86 -11.49 8.94
CA CYS A 210 -4.92 -12.71 8.12
C CYS A 210 -4.30 -13.85 8.95
N ARG A 211 -5.14 -14.65 9.62
CA ARG A 211 -4.71 -15.87 10.32
C ARG A 211 -4.29 -16.89 9.27
N ARG A 212 -3.13 -17.49 9.48
CA ARG A 212 -2.65 -18.65 8.71
C ARG A 212 -3.65 -19.79 8.84
N PRO A 213 -4.02 -20.51 7.76
CA PRO A 213 -4.67 -21.80 7.90
C PRO A 213 -3.62 -22.86 8.27
N GLY A 214 -3.83 -23.49 9.41
CA GLY A 214 -3.55 -24.86 9.75
C GLY A 214 -2.12 -25.40 9.68
N CYS A 215 -1.37 -25.33 10.79
CA CYS A 215 -0.51 -26.45 11.18
C CYS A 215 -1.29 -27.29 12.18
N GLY A 216 -1.96 -28.35 11.70
CA GLY A 216 -2.55 -29.38 12.52
C GLY A 216 -1.44 -30.28 13.07
N GLY A 217 -1.20 -30.20 14.38
CA GLY A 217 -0.33 -31.11 15.09
C GLY A 217 -0.96 -32.49 15.20
N GLY A 218 -0.26 -33.50 14.71
CA GLY A 218 -0.52 -34.90 15.05
C GLY A 218 0.31 -35.27 16.26
N LEU A 219 -0.34 -35.38 17.41
CA LEU A 219 0.18 -36.12 18.57
C LEU A 219 -0.14 -37.59 18.37
N GLY A 220 0.87 -38.40 18.19
CA GLY A 220 0.79 -39.84 18.28
C GLY A 220 1.83 -40.35 19.28
N GLY A 221 1.40 -40.54 20.51
CA GLY A 221 2.20 -41.23 21.52
C GLY A 221 2.21 -42.72 21.29
N HIS A 222 3.35 -43.36 21.47
CA HIS A 222 3.43 -44.75 21.87
C HIS A 222 4.51 -44.94 22.91
N HIS A 223 4.07 -45.34 24.09
CA HIS A 223 4.84 -46.04 25.11
C HIS A 223 5.39 -47.35 24.52
N SER A 224 6.59 -47.70 24.83
CA SER A 224 6.98 -49.06 25.11
C SER A 224 8.26 -49.11 25.95
N THR A 225 8.12 -49.88 26.99
CA THR A 225 8.98 -50.31 28.06
C THR A 225 10.19 -51.13 27.59
N ASP A 226 11.21 -51.03 28.43
CA ASP A 226 12.43 -51.81 28.64
C ASP A 226 12.35 -53.35 28.37
N PRO A 227 13.49 -54.09 28.43
CA PRO A 227 14.64 -53.96 29.35
C PRO A 227 15.97 -53.62 28.68
#